data_c6023b1878fe938368d1ef443308fdfd
#
_entry.id   c6023b1878fe938368d1ef443308fdfd
#
_cell.length_a   1.000
_cell.length_b   1.000
_cell.length_c   1.000
_cell.angle_alpha   90.00
_cell.angle_beta   90.00
_cell.angle_gamma   90.00
#
_symmetry.space_group_name_H-M   'P 1'
#
loop_
_entity.id
_entity.type
_entity.pdbx_description
1 polymer ?
#
loop_
_entity_poly.entity_id
_entity_poly.type
_entity_poly.pdbx_seq_one_letter_code
_entity_poly.pdbx_strand_id
1 'polypeptide(L)'
;MDQLNQLPCPVLVTDRMGNILAANTDLLSIVGGSAEQWQQKPMDKLFPLASRIFLQTHVWPMLLRQESVKELYLHLNDSNSQRIPMMMNCQMGQFEGTKSYCWVFFVALQRSLFEAELLQARGDAQRMAASLAQSHKELKELHSQLSQRAHMVETENIELTELSQTDPLTGMANRRALAIAITHWQSQVTDGAHASLLLVDVDHFKAVNDQYGHDEGDRVLTALARQLQASMRVSDLAVRYGGEEFALWLPFADHTGAEYTAQRVHDYVREVKVAGNSITVSIGVATSSDTRSPELLQQLIKHSDKAVYQAKASGRNRTVHFE
;
A
#
# COMPACT_ATOMS: atom_id res chain seq x y z
N MET A 1 -61.82 42.70 14.54
CA MET A 1 -61.34 41.29 14.84
C MET A 1 -61.60 40.35 13.70
N ASP A 2 -62.70 40.39 12.98
CA ASP A 2 -62.98 39.42 11.91
C ASP A 2 -61.96 39.37 10.79
N GLN A 3 -61.31 40.47 10.44
CA GLN A 3 -60.29 40.52 9.38
C GLN A 3 -58.96 39.79 9.78
N LEU A 4 -58.59 39.81 11.07
CA LEU A 4 -57.40 39.14 11.53
C LEU A 4 -57.57 37.59 11.55
N ASN A 5 -58.77 37.13 11.79
CA ASN A 5 -59.13 35.70 11.79
C ASN A 5 -59.20 35.09 10.39
N GLN A 6 -59.20 35.93 9.33
CA GLN A 6 -59.17 35.45 7.94
C GLN A 6 -57.72 35.18 7.44
N LEU A 7 -56.70 35.57 8.22
CA LEU A 7 -55.29 35.31 7.87
C LEU A 7 -54.89 33.88 8.24
N PRO A 8 -54.32 33.10 7.29
CA PRO A 8 -53.99 31.71 7.51
C PRO A 8 -52.66 31.53 8.25
N CYS A 9 -52.41 32.29 9.27
CA CYS A 9 -51.19 32.28 10.09
C CYS A 9 -51.42 32.93 11.43
N PRO A 10 -50.68 32.60 12.47
CA PRO A 10 -50.74 33.28 13.77
C PRO A 10 -50.39 34.76 13.65
N VAL A 11 -51.24 35.65 14.12
CA VAL A 11 -51.08 37.10 14.06
C VAL A 11 -51.31 37.73 15.43
N LEU A 12 -50.47 38.67 15.78
CA LEU A 12 -50.57 39.52 16.97
C LEU A 12 -50.47 41.00 16.57
N VAL A 13 -51.27 41.81 17.17
CA VAL A 13 -51.18 43.25 17.04
C VAL A 13 -50.88 43.87 18.41
N THR A 14 -49.85 44.73 18.47
CA THR A 14 -49.47 45.41 19.72
C THR A 14 -49.47 46.93 19.56
N ASP A 15 -49.58 47.62 20.66
CA ASP A 15 -49.26 49.04 20.71
C ASP A 15 -47.74 49.27 20.57
N ARG A 16 -47.31 50.50 20.61
CA ARG A 16 -45.86 50.87 20.51
C ARG A 16 -45.07 50.50 21.76
N MET A 17 -45.73 50.19 22.87
CA MET A 17 -45.11 49.73 24.14
C MET A 17 -45.08 48.19 24.24
N GLY A 18 -45.59 47.47 23.23
CA GLY A 18 -45.64 46.03 23.23
C GLY A 18 -46.81 45.40 23.96
N ASN A 19 -47.85 46.18 24.31
CA ASN A 19 -49.07 45.61 24.87
C ASN A 19 -49.98 45.10 23.78
N ILE A 20 -50.58 43.96 23.98
CA ILE A 20 -51.40 43.23 23.03
C ILE A 20 -52.73 43.99 22.83
N LEU A 21 -52.99 44.39 21.60
CA LEU A 21 -54.27 45.00 21.18
C LEU A 21 -55.23 43.95 20.64
N ALA A 22 -54.72 43.00 19.83
CA ALA A 22 -55.50 41.95 19.25
C ALA A 22 -54.61 40.72 18.96
N ALA A 23 -55.21 39.55 18.97
CA ALA A 23 -54.60 38.30 18.55
C ALA A 23 -55.66 37.47 17.80
N ASN A 24 -55.26 36.83 16.70
CA ASN A 24 -56.17 35.98 15.94
C ASN A 24 -56.31 34.56 16.54
N THR A 25 -57.34 33.81 16.07
CA THR A 25 -57.63 32.48 16.55
C THR A 25 -56.44 31.51 16.39
N ASP A 26 -55.65 31.66 15.32
CA ASP A 26 -54.49 30.80 15.05
C ASP A 26 -53.39 31.01 16.12
N LEU A 27 -53.10 32.22 16.52
CA LEU A 27 -52.16 32.49 17.60
C LEU A 27 -52.70 31.95 18.94
N LEU A 28 -53.96 32.23 19.23
CA LEU A 28 -54.60 31.78 20.48
C LEU A 28 -54.69 30.28 20.60
N SER A 29 -54.81 29.56 19.49
CA SER A 29 -54.72 28.08 19.48
C SER A 29 -53.39 27.55 19.93
N ILE A 30 -52.32 28.29 19.68
CA ILE A 30 -50.94 27.94 20.09
C ILE A 30 -50.68 28.33 21.56
N VAL A 31 -50.92 29.57 21.89
CA VAL A 31 -50.54 30.11 23.22
C VAL A 31 -51.58 29.82 24.31
N GLY A 32 -52.77 29.41 23.91
CA GLY A 32 -53.90 29.20 24.82
C GLY A 32 -54.54 30.49 25.32
N GLY A 33 -55.71 30.33 25.92
CA GLY A 33 -56.49 31.43 26.48
C GLY A 33 -57.41 32.11 25.44
N SER A 34 -58.13 33.16 25.89
CA SER A 34 -59.03 33.95 25.02
C SER A 34 -58.41 35.31 24.68
N ALA A 35 -58.96 35.95 23.66
CA ALA A 35 -58.52 37.30 23.24
C ALA A 35 -58.61 38.31 24.39
N GLU A 36 -59.71 38.26 25.17
CA GLU A 36 -59.87 39.15 26.33
C GLU A 36 -58.84 38.91 27.42
N GLN A 37 -58.40 37.68 27.60
CA GLN A 37 -57.34 37.34 28.60
C GLN A 37 -56.00 37.95 28.21
N TRP A 38 -55.68 38.09 26.95
CA TRP A 38 -54.40 38.59 26.44
C TRP A 38 -54.43 40.11 26.20
N GLN A 39 -55.59 40.69 26.01
CA GLN A 39 -55.70 42.12 25.72
C GLN A 39 -55.04 43.00 26.83
N GLN A 40 -54.31 43.99 26.39
CA GLN A 40 -53.53 44.94 27.24
C GLN A 40 -52.42 44.29 28.07
N LYS A 41 -52.11 43.00 27.88
CA LYS A 41 -50.96 42.37 28.51
C LYS A 41 -49.72 42.58 27.64
N PRO A 42 -48.51 42.67 28.27
CA PRO A 42 -47.26 42.72 27.52
C PRO A 42 -47.05 41.43 26.70
N MET A 43 -46.73 41.57 25.41
CA MET A 43 -46.43 40.42 24.52
C MET A 43 -45.26 39.57 24.98
N ASP A 44 -44.36 40.12 25.78
CA ASP A 44 -43.21 39.42 26.36
C ASP A 44 -43.60 38.13 27.10
N LYS A 45 -44.84 38.08 27.65
CA LYS A 45 -45.35 36.89 28.33
C LYS A 45 -45.52 35.67 27.42
N LEU A 46 -45.61 35.89 26.13
CA LEU A 46 -45.73 34.84 25.12
C LEU A 46 -44.38 34.13 24.87
N PHE A 47 -43.29 34.70 25.31
CA PHE A 47 -41.94 34.23 24.94
C PHE A 47 -41.15 33.70 26.13
N PRO A 48 -40.31 32.71 25.95
CA PRO A 48 -39.33 32.28 26.94
C PRO A 48 -38.27 33.36 27.17
N LEU A 49 -37.55 33.26 28.31
CA LEU A 49 -36.61 34.29 28.76
C LEU A 49 -35.60 34.72 27.68
N ALA A 50 -34.98 33.79 26.99
CA ALA A 50 -34.01 34.08 25.93
C ALA A 50 -34.59 34.90 24.79
N SER A 51 -35.81 34.53 24.32
CA SER A 51 -36.51 35.27 23.28
C SER A 51 -36.95 36.66 23.74
N ARG A 52 -37.34 36.82 25.01
CA ARG A 52 -37.66 38.14 25.59
C ARG A 52 -36.45 39.06 25.60
N ILE A 53 -35.31 38.58 26.05
CA ILE A 53 -34.05 39.34 26.05
C ILE A 53 -33.72 39.79 24.63
N PHE A 54 -33.80 38.87 23.67
CA PHE A 54 -33.54 39.19 22.27
C PHE A 54 -34.50 40.21 21.69
N LEU A 55 -35.79 40.11 21.98
CA LEU A 55 -36.81 41.12 21.60
C LEU A 55 -36.42 42.50 22.10
N GLN A 56 -36.07 42.62 23.38
CA GLN A 56 -35.75 43.91 24.01
C GLN A 56 -34.44 44.48 23.53
N THR A 57 -33.41 43.68 23.34
CA THR A 57 -32.05 44.15 23.00
C THR A 57 -31.85 44.38 21.51
N HIS A 58 -32.55 43.67 20.65
CA HIS A 58 -32.34 43.69 19.20
C HIS A 58 -33.60 44.12 18.43
N VAL A 59 -34.73 43.48 18.71
CA VAL A 59 -35.91 43.68 17.85
C VAL A 59 -36.57 45.04 18.05
N TRP A 60 -36.81 45.45 19.29
CA TRP A 60 -37.38 46.76 19.57
C TRP A 60 -36.51 47.91 19.08
N PRO A 61 -35.20 47.95 19.27
CA PRO A 61 -34.33 48.98 18.67
C PRO A 61 -34.38 49.01 17.14
N MET A 62 -34.50 47.84 16.48
CA MET A 62 -34.66 47.77 15.02
C MET A 62 -35.98 48.34 14.57
N LEU A 63 -37.09 48.00 15.24
CA LEU A 63 -38.41 48.48 14.91
C LEU A 63 -38.53 50.03 15.08
N LEU A 64 -37.84 50.59 16.06
CA LEU A 64 -37.79 52.02 16.24
C LEU A 64 -37.06 52.77 15.12
N ARG A 65 -36.13 52.09 14.44
CA ARG A 65 -35.33 52.70 13.33
C ARG A 65 -35.92 52.44 11.96
N GLN A 66 -36.40 51.19 11.73
CA GLN A 66 -36.75 50.70 10.39
C GLN A 66 -38.23 50.44 10.17
N GLU A 67 -39.05 50.61 11.24
CA GLU A 67 -40.50 50.35 11.27
C GLU A 67 -40.92 48.93 10.85
N SER A 68 -39.97 48.07 10.48
CA SER A 68 -40.22 46.67 10.14
C SER A 68 -39.02 45.76 10.45
N VAL A 69 -39.28 44.51 10.76
CA VAL A 69 -38.29 43.46 10.93
C VAL A 69 -38.82 42.18 10.29
N LYS A 70 -37.95 41.46 9.55
CA LYS A 70 -38.35 40.23 8.83
C LYS A 70 -37.45 39.06 9.23
N GLU A 71 -38.00 37.87 9.12
CA GLU A 71 -37.28 36.60 9.23
C GLU A 71 -36.55 36.41 10.59
N LEU A 72 -37.14 36.88 11.68
CA LEU A 72 -36.60 36.68 13.01
C LEU A 72 -36.96 35.25 13.49
N TYR A 73 -35.96 34.56 13.98
CA TYR A 73 -36.14 33.23 14.58
C TYR A 73 -36.19 33.34 16.09
N LEU A 74 -37.31 32.96 16.69
CA LEU A 74 -37.59 33.04 18.12
C LEU A 74 -38.35 31.77 18.57
N HIS A 75 -38.42 31.57 19.88
CA HIS A 75 -39.29 30.59 20.45
C HIS A 75 -40.48 31.26 21.10
N LEU A 76 -41.65 30.70 20.89
CA LEU A 76 -42.90 31.06 21.57
C LEU A 76 -43.24 29.97 22.58
N ASN A 77 -43.84 30.30 23.69
CA ASN A 77 -44.40 29.32 24.63
C ASN A 77 -45.81 28.92 24.17
N ASP A 78 -46.06 27.62 24.09
CA ASP A 78 -47.42 27.14 23.88
C ASP A 78 -48.24 27.13 25.17
N SER A 79 -49.51 26.65 25.08
CA SER A 79 -50.44 26.53 26.22
C SER A 79 -49.87 25.67 27.37
N ASN A 80 -48.94 24.75 27.10
CA ASN A 80 -48.29 23.85 28.06
C ASN A 80 -46.89 24.34 28.49
N SER A 81 -46.52 25.59 28.15
CA SER A 81 -45.19 26.16 28.37
C SER A 81 -44.06 25.45 27.62
N GLN A 82 -44.36 24.67 26.58
CA GLN A 82 -43.37 24.13 25.67
C GLN A 82 -42.91 25.19 24.69
N ARG A 83 -41.63 25.13 24.31
CA ARG A 83 -41.04 26.12 23.38
C ARG A 83 -41.24 25.66 21.95
N ILE A 84 -42.03 26.45 21.20
CA ILE A 84 -42.26 26.23 19.77
C ILE A 84 -41.34 27.19 18.97
N PRO A 85 -40.50 26.64 18.07
CA PRO A 85 -39.69 27.49 17.19
C PRO A 85 -40.57 28.18 16.16
N MET A 86 -40.43 29.50 16.09
CA MET A 86 -41.23 30.36 15.21
C MET A 86 -40.33 31.29 14.40
N MET A 87 -40.63 31.47 13.15
CA MET A 87 -40.17 32.60 12.39
C MET A 87 -41.20 33.73 12.52
N MET A 88 -40.73 34.96 12.65
CA MET A 88 -41.56 36.10 12.91
C MET A 88 -41.20 37.29 11.98
N ASN A 89 -42.22 37.89 11.42
CA ASN A 89 -42.12 39.19 10.75
C ASN A 89 -42.93 40.22 11.54
N CYS A 90 -42.44 41.46 11.61
CA CYS A 90 -43.13 42.53 12.23
C CYS A 90 -43.08 43.78 11.36
N GLN A 91 -44.18 44.50 11.28
CA GLN A 91 -44.27 45.77 10.55
C GLN A 91 -45.16 46.78 11.30
N MET A 92 -44.76 48.03 11.28
CA MET A 92 -45.59 49.11 11.78
C MET A 92 -46.75 49.32 10.82
N GLY A 93 -47.95 49.52 11.38
CA GLY A 93 -49.18 49.78 10.67
C GLY A 93 -50.16 50.62 11.51
N GLN A 94 -51.41 50.58 11.14
CA GLN A 94 -52.50 51.17 11.93
C GLN A 94 -53.54 50.10 12.23
N PHE A 95 -53.97 50.04 13.49
CA PHE A 95 -55.07 49.16 13.92
C PHE A 95 -56.06 50.03 14.71
N GLU A 96 -57.34 50.06 14.27
CA GLU A 96 -58.41 50.84 14.84
C GLU A 96 -58.02 52.37 15.00
N GLY A 97 -57.29 52.88 13.97
CA GLY A 97 -56.88 54.30 13.93
C GLY A 97 -55.63 54.62 14.76
N THR A 98 -55.05 53.66 15.47
CA THR A 98 -53.87 53.81 16.32
C THR A 98 -52.63 53.26 15.66
N LYS A 99 -51.48 53.89 15.73
CA LYS A 99 -50.18 53.32 15.29
C LYS A 99 -49.87 52.07 16.13
N SER A 100 -49.66 50.93 15.47
CA SER A 100 -49.49 49.60 16.05
C SER A 100 -48.47 48.80 15.30
N TYR A 101 -47.96 47.73 15.91
CA TYR A 101 -47.12 46.72 15.26
C TYR A 101 -47.93 45.46 14.97
N CYS A 102 -47.88 45.00 13.72
CA CYS A 102 -48.46 43.75 13.31
C CYS A 102 -47.35 42.69 13.25
N TRP A 103 -47.50 41.65 14.02
CA TRP A 103 -46.59 40.52 14.13
C TRP A 103 -47.22 39.30 13.51
N VAL A 104 -46.52 38.70 12.54
CA VAL A 104 -46.94 37.48 11.86
C VAL A 104 -45.96 36.38 12.18
N PHE A 105 -46.47 35.25 12.58
CA PHE A 105 -45.66 34.09 13.00
C PHE A 105 -45.81 32.91 12.05
N PHE A 106 -44.73 32.16 11.87
CA PHE A 106 -44.70 30.92 11.11
C PHE A 106 -44.02 29.83 11.93
N VAL A 107 -44.64 28.67 12.07
CA VAL A 107 -44.03 27.55 12.80
C VAL A 107 -42.81 27.06 12.02
N ALA A 108 -41.65 27.10 12.67
CA ALA A 108 -40.37 26.74 12.07
C ALA A 108 -39.85 25.37 12.51
N LEU A 109 -40.76 24.42 12.87
CA LEU A 109 -40.39 23.13 13.42
C LEU A 109 -39.54 22.33 12.47
N GLN A 110 -39.89 22.25 11.19
CA GLN A 110 -39.10 21.50 10.19
C GLN A 110 -37.69 22.06 10.00
N ARG A 111 -37.54 23.39 10.02
CA ARG A 111 -36.25 24.05 9.91
C ARG A 111 -35.37 23.76 11.13
N SER A 112 -35.93 23.80 12.34
CA SER A 112 -35.22 23.49 13.58
C SER A 112 -34.73 22.02 13.61
N LEU A 113 -35.56 21.06 13.19
CA LEU A 113 -35.19 19.66 13.09
C LEU A 113 -34.07 19.46 12.05
N PHE A 114 -34.21 20.07 10.88
CA PHE A 114 -33.20 19.98 9.83
C PHE A 114 -31.84 20.57 10.26
N GLU A 115 -31.87 21.73 10.94
CA GLU A 115 -30.64 22.35 11.49
C GLU A 115 -29.96 21.43 12.53
N ALA A 116 -30.75 20.77 13.40
CA ALA A 116 -30.23 19.81 14.37
C ALA A 116 -29.60 18.58 13.70
N GLU A 117 -30.29 18.02 12.69
CA GLU A 117 -29.75 16.90 11.91
C GLU A 117 -28.46 17.28 11.17
N LEU A 118 -28.42 18.46 10.58
CA LEU A 118 -27.22 18.97 9.89
C LEU A 118 -26.02 19.11 10.84
N LEU A 119 -26.25 19.66 12.03
CA LEU A 119 -25.22 19.80 13.06
C LEU A 119 -24.72 18.43 13.53
N GLN A 120 -25.62 17.49 13.73
CA GLN A 120 -25.28 16.11 14.09
C GLN A 120 -24.46 15.44 12.98
N ALA A 121 -24.95 15.46 11.74
CA ALA A 121 -24.25 14.87 10.59
C ALA A 121 -22.85 15.47 10.39
N ARG A 122 -22.71 16.79 10.57
CA ARG A 122 -21.41 17.46 10.52
C ARG A 122 -20.47 16.98 11.61
N GLY A 123 -20.97 16.82 12.85
CA GLY A 123 -20.19 16.30 13.97
C GLY A 123 -19.71 14.86 13.74
N ASP A 124 -20.58 14.02 13.19
CA ASP A 124 -20.26 12.62 12.84
C ASP A 124 -19.22 12.57 11.72
N ALA A 125 -19.37 13.37 10.68
CA ALA A 125 -18.41 13.47 9.59
C ALA A 125 -17.02 13.93 10.07
N GLN A 126 -16.96 14.89 10.98
CA GLN A 126 -15.70 15.35 11.59
C GLN A 126 -15.02 14.26 12.41
N ARG A 127 -15.79 13.51 13.22
CA ARG A 127 -15.26 12.37 13.99
C ARG A 127 -14.72 11.27 13.08
N MET A 128 -15.45 10.94 12.03
CA MET A 128 -15.05 9.94 11.04
C MET A 128 -13.78 10.36 10.29
N ALA A 129 -13.69 11.62 9.88
CA ALA A 129 -12.49 12.17 9.24
C ALA A 129 -11.25 12.12 10.15
N ALA A 130 -11.40 12.46 11.43
CA ALA A 130 -10.30 12.39 12.40
C ALA A 130 -9.83 10.94 12.63
N SER A 131 -10.76 9.99 12.79
CA SER A 131 -10.45 8.56 12.93
C SER A 131 -9.74 8.01 11.69
N LEU A 132 -10.21 8.36 10.50
CA LEU A 132 -9.60 7.95 9.24
C LEU A 132 -8.17 8.51 9.08
N ALA A 133 -7.96 9.77 9.44
CA ALA A 133 -6.64 10.39 9.41
C ALA A 133 -5.65 9.70 10.36
N GLN A 134 -6.11 9.32 11.55
CA GLN A 134 -5.29 8.58 12.52
C GLN A 134 -4.93 7.17 12.00
N SER A 135 -5.91 6.43 11.50
CA SER A 135 -5.68 5.08 10.93
C SER A 135 -4.73 5.14 9.73
N HIS A 136 -4.87 6.17 8.88
CA HIS A 136 -3.97 6.36 7.74
C HIS A 136 -2.53 6.64 8.18
N LYS A 137 -2.33 7.41 9.25
CA LYS A 137 -1.01 7.66 9.82
C LYS A 137 -0.37 6.38 10.35
N GLU A 138 -1.12 5.60 11.13
CA GLU A 138 -0.64 4.31 11.68
C GLU A 138 -0.28 3.31 10.58
N LEU A 139 -1.12 3.22 9.54
CA LEU A 139 -0.86 2.37 8.37
C LEU A 139 0.44 2.77 7.65
N LYS A 140 0.68 4.07 7.50
CA LYS A 140 1.89 4.60 6.86
C LYS A 140 3.15 4.28 7.69
N GLU A 141 3.07 4.41 9.00
CA GLU A 141 4.17 4.08 9.91
C GLU A 141 4.48 2.57 9.87
N LEU A 142 3.45 1.72 9.91
CA LEU A 142 3.60 0.27 9.82
C LEU A 142 4.17 -0.17 8.47
N HIS A 143 3.72 0.43 7.38
CA HIS A 143 4.25 0.16 6.04
C HIS A 143 5.74 0.52 5.93
N SER A 144 6.15 1.66 6.51
CA SER A 144 7.56 2.06 6.57
C SER A 144 8.42 1.05 7.34
N GLN A 145 7.92 0.57 8.50
CA GLN A 145 8.62 -0.44 9.31
C GLN A 145 8.75 -1.78 8.58
N LEU A 146 7.70 -2.22 7.88
CA LEU A 146 7.73 -3.44 7.09
C LEU A 146 8.72 -3.35 5.93
N SER A 147 8.78 -2.22 5.22
CA SER A 147 9.75 -2.00 4.15
C SER A 147 11.20 -2.02 4.65
N GLN A 148 11.47 -1.43 5.81
CA GLN A 148 12.79 -1.47 6.41
C GLN A 148 13.21 -2.90 6.81
N ARG A 149 12.29 -3.65 7.45
CA ARG A 149 12.56 -5.05 7.82
C ARG A 149 12.78 -5.93 6.60
N ALA A 150 11.97 -5.79 5.56
CA ALA A 150 12.15 -6.53 4.32
C ALA A 150 13.53 -6.29 3.71
N HIS A 151 13.98 -5.05 3.67
CA HIS A 151 15.31 -4.70 3.16
C HIS A 151 16.45 -5.27 4.03
N MET A 152 16.31 -5.23 5.36
CA MET A 152 17.30 -5.85 6.26
C MET A 152 17.39 -7.37 6.05
N VAL A 153 16.24 -8.07 5.97
CA VAL A 153 16.21 -9.52 5.74
C VAL A 153 16.81 -9.88 4.39
N GLU A 154 16.56 -9.09 3.36
CA GLU A 154 17.15 -9.28 2.04
C GLU A 154 18.67 -9.09 2.07
N THR A 155 19.17 -8.07 2.77
CA THR A 155 20.61 -7.84 2.96
C THR A 155 21.27 -8.97 3.73
N GLU A 156 20.67 -9.43 4.84
CA GLU A 156 21.17 -10.58 5.61
C GLU A 156 21.20 -11.87 4.77
N ASN A 157 20.16 -12.11 3.94
CA ASN A 157 20.13 -13.27 3.03
C ASN A 157 21.25 -13.21 1.98
N ILE A 158 21.53 -12.02 1.43
CA ILE A 158 22.64 -11.82 0.49
C ILE A 158 23.96 -12.12 1.20
N GLU A 159 24.19 -11.58 2.40
CA GLU A 159 25.39 -11.83 3.18
C GLU A 159 25.57 -13.30 3.54
N LEU A 160 24.50 -13.97 4.00
CA LEU A 160 24.53 -15.41 4.28
C LEU A 160 24.81 -16.26 3.02
N THR A 161 24.19 -15.89 1.90
CA THR A 161 24.43 -16.55 0.61
C THR A 161 25.86 -16.30 0.12
N GLU A 162 26.38 -15.12 0.36
CA GLU A 162 27.78 -14.77 0.09
C GLU A 162 28.77 -15.50 1.00
N LEU A 163 28.45 -15.83 2.22
CA LEU A 163 29.28 -16.60 3.13
C LEU A 163 29.27 -18.11 2.82
N SER A 164 28.22 -18.61 2.17
CA SER A 164 28.14 -20.02 1.76
C SER A 164 29.07 -20.29 0.58
N GLN A 165 29.92 -21.32 0.69
CA GLN A 165 30.81 -21.81 -0.39
C GLN A 165 30.27 -23.05 -1.09
N THR A 166 29.05 -23.48 -0.74
CA THR A 166 28.42 -24.70 -1.27
C THR A 166 27.12 -24.36 -2.01
N ASP A 167 26.80 -25.17 -3.01
CA ASP A 167 25.51 -25.16 -3.68
C ASP A 167 24.49 -25.99 -2.88
N PRO A 168 23.32 -25.47 -2.54
CA PRO A 168 22.38 -26.17 -1.65
C PRO A 168 21.71 -27.38 -2.29
N LEU A 169 21.59 -27.45 -3.62
CA LEU A 169 20.99 -28.62 -4.31
C LEU A 169 21.94 -29.78 -4.39
N THR A 170 23.18 -29.52 -4.81
CA THR A 170 24.16 -30.58 -5.15
C THR A 170 25.15 -30.86 -4.03
N GLY A 171 25.30 -29.92 -3.05
CA GLY A 171 26.33 -29.99 -2.02
C GLY A 171 27.75 -29.72 -2.54
N MET A 172 27.93 -29.43 -3.84
CA MET A 172 29.21 -29.07 -4.42
C MET A 172 29.66 -27.70 -3.99
N ALA A 173 30.93 -27.38 -4.21
CA ALA A 173 31.39 -26.00 -4.17
C ALA A 173 30.60 -25.15 -5.17
N ASN A 174 30.40 -23.88 -4.85
CA ASN A 174 29.74 -22.92 -5.73
C ASN A 174 30.75 -22.00 -6.43
N ARG A 175 30.25 -21.11 -7.30
CA ARG A 175 31.06 -20.13 -8.04
C ARG A 175 31.99 -19.31 -7.14
N ARG A 176 31.57 -18.98 -5.91
CA ARG A 176 32.39 -18.23 -4.96
C ARG A 176 33.56 -19.06 -4.45
N ALA A 177 33.33 -20.32 -4.11
CA ALA A 177 34.39 -21.24 -3.72
C ALA A 177 35.45 -21.40 -4.81
N LEU A 178 35.04 -21.41 -6.10
CA LEU A 178 35.95 -21.42 -7.23
C LEU A 178 36.88 -20.21 -7.22
N ALA A 179 36.32 -18.99 -7.06
CA ALA A 179 37.13 -17.78 -7.03
C ALA A 179 38.16 -17.77 -5.89
N ILE A 180 37.72 -18.20 -4.69
CA ILE A 180 38.60 -18.32 -3.52
C ILE A 180 39.70 -19.33 -3.76
N ALA A 181 39.38 -20.52 -4.31
CA ALA A 181 40.35 -21.59 -4.59
C ALA A 181 41.40 -21.12 -5.60
N ILE A 182 41.01 -20.44 -6.67
CA ILE A 182 41.94 -19.90 -7.67
C ILE A 182 42.84 -18.83 -7.07
N THR A 183 42.31 -17.89 -6.31
CA THR A 183 43.10 -16.84 -5.66
C THR A 183 44.08 -17.42 -4.66
N HIS A 184 43.68 -18.42 -3.88
CA HIS A 184 44.56 -19.10 -2.94
C HIS A 184 45.68 -19.87 -3.69
N TRP A 185 45.37 -20.59 -4.74
CA TRP A 185 46.33 -21.30 -5.57
C TRP A 185 47.33 -20.34 -6.20
N GLN A 186 46.89 -19.19 -6.75
CA GLN A 186 47.72 -18.16 -7.34
C GLN A 186 48.75 -17.59 -6.33
N SER A 187 48.42 -17.53 -5.05
CA SER A 187 49.32 -17.04 -4.00
C SER A 187 50.50 -17.99 -3.71
N GLN A 188 50.40 -19.27 -4.14
CA GLN A 188 51.37 -20.31 -3.84
C GLN A 188 52.07 -20.88 -5.07
N VAL A 189 51.53 -20.60 -6.27
CA VAL A 189 52.06 -21.19 -7.52
C VAL A 189 53.37 -20.53 -7.93
N THR A 190 54.27 -21.36 -8.49
CA THR A 190 55.56 -20.94 -9.07
C THR A 190 55.39 -20.58 -10.56
N ASP A 191 56.33 -19.80 -11.10
CA ASP A 191 56.37 -19.44 -12.49
C ASP A 191 56.48 -20.68 -13.40
N GLY A 192 55.78 -20.64 -14.55
CA GLY A 192 55.74 -21.75 -15.53
C GLY A 192 54.75 -22.86 -15.24
N ALA A 193 53.92 -22.72 -14.19
CA ALA A 193 52.84 -23.64 -13.96
C ALA A 193 51.73 -23.43 -15.00
N HIS A 194 50.99 -24.48 -15.28
CA HIS A 194 49.76 -24.43 -16.10
C HIS A 194 48.55 -24.61 -15.20
N ALA A 195 47.41 -24.06 -15.62
CA ALA A 195 46.12 -24.36 -15.00
C ALA A 195 45.01 -24.41 -16.05
N SER A 196 44.05 -25.28 -15.85
CA SER A 196 42.93 -25.45 -16.76
C SER A 196 41.59 -25.32 -16.06
N LEU A 197 40.63 -24.78 -16.77
CA LEU A 197 39.23 -24.72 -16.36
C LEU A 197 38.38 -25.38 -17.45
N LEU A 198 37.55 -26.35 -17.04
CA LEU A 198 36.55 -26.96 -17.89
C LEU A 198 35.18 -26.40 -17.49
N LEU A 199 34.43 -25.81 -18.41
CA LEU A 199 33.03 -25.60 -18.25
C LEU A 199 32.24 -26.76 -18.85
N VAL A 200 31.35 -27.32 -18.07
CA VAL A 200 30.52 -28.48 -18.42
C VAL A 200 29.07 -28.04 -18.37
N ASP A 201 28.36 -28.25 -19.47
CA ASP A 201 26.94 -27.87 -19.59
C ASP A 201 26.13 -29.09 -20.02
N VAL A 202 25.00 -29.31 -19.35
CA VAL A 202 24.15 -30.50 -19.60
C VAL A 202 23.37 -30.30 -20.89
N ASP A 203 23.61 -31.17 -21.86
CA ASP A 203 22.94 -31.11 -23.14
C ASP A 203 21.43 -31.35 -22.99
N HIS A 204 20.64 -30.45 -23.61
CA HIS A 204 19.17 -30.53 -23.63
C HIS A 204 18.49 -30.54 -22.23
N PHE A 205 19.11 -29.97 -21.19
CA PHE A 205 18.57 -30.01 -19.83
C PHE A 205 17.17 -29.40 -19.72
N LYS A 206 16.91 -28.34 -20.49
CA LYS A 206 15.56 -27.76 -20.55
C LYS A 206 14.52 -28.78 -21.01
N ALA A 207 14.84 -29.62 -22.01
CA ALA A 207 13.93 -30.67 -22.47
C ALA A 207 13.66 -31.71 -21.39
N VAL A 208 14.65 -32.02 -20.55
CA VAL A 208 14.47 -32.90 -19.37
C VAL A 208 13.46 -32.30 -18.42
N ASN A 209 13.61 -31.03 -18.06
CA ASN A 209 12.65 -30.32 -17.20
C ASN A 209 11.24 -30.25 -17.81
N ASP A 210 11.15 -29.89 -19.10
CA ASP A 210 9.87 -29.74 -19.80
C ASP A 210 9.12 -31.07 -19.91
N GLN A 211 9.85 -32.20 -20.03
CA GLN A 211 9.26 -33.51 -20.21
C GLN A 211 9.01 -34.26 -18.89
N TYR A 212 9.89 -34.13 -17.90
CA TYR A 212 9.88 -34.96 -16.68
C TYR A 212 9.67 -34.15 -15.39
N GLY A 213 9.59 -32.82 -15.50
CA GLY A 213 9.43 -31.89 -14.36
C GLY A 213 10.75 -31.50 -13.69
N HIS A 214 10.69 -30.39 -12.93
CA HIS A 214 11.87 -29.85 -12.26
C HIS A 214 12.48 -30.79 -11.21
N ASP A 215 11.66 -31.58 -10.51
CA ASP A 215 12.15 -32.54 -9.51
C ASP A 215 13.07 -33.61 -10.15
N GLU A 216 12.75 -34.05 -11.36
CA GLU A 216 13.62 -34.97 -12.10
C GLU A 216 14.89 -34.27 -12.59
N GLY A 217 14.79 -33.01 -13.05
CA GLY A 217 15.94 -32.20 -13.36
C GLY A 217 16.89 -32.04 -12.17
N ASP A 218 16.37 -31.76 -10.99
CA ASP A 218 17.16 -31.66 -9.75
C ASP A 218 17.84 -32.97 -9.37
N ARG A 219 17.18 -34.11 -9.60
CA ARG A 219 17.77 -35.44 -9.42
C ARG A 219 18.94 -35.66 -10.39
N VAL A 220 18.78 -35.26 -11.65
CA VAL A 220 19.83 -35.35 -12.66
C VAL A 220 21.03 -34.51 -12.28
N LEU A 221 20.83 -33.24 -11.88
CA LEU A 221 21.91 -32.37 -11.45
C LEU A 221 22.65 -32.93 -10.22
N THR A 222 21.93 -33.46 -9.26
CA THR A 222 22.52 -34.09 -8.05
C THR A 222 23.32 -35.36 -8.42
N ALA A 223 22.80 -36.21 -9.33
CA ALA A 223 23.51 -37.37 -9.79
C ALA A 223 24.76 -37.00 -10.59
N LEU A 224 24.65 -36.01 -11.50
CA LEU A 224 25.78 -35.49 -12.26
C LEU A 224 26.87 -34.93 -11.35
N ALA A 225 26.49 -34.14 -10.35
CA ALA A 225 27.41 -33.58 -9.37
C ALA A 225 28.27 -34.66 -8.71
N ARG A 226 27.67 -35.77 -8.30
CA ARG A 226 28.39 -36.92 -7.73
C ARG A 226 29.38 -37.54 -8.71
N GLN A 227 28.98 -37.70 -9.97
CA GLN A 227 29.87 -38.25 -11.01
C GLN A 227 31.03 -37.31 -11.32
N LEU A 228 30.75 -36.00 -11.40
CA LEU A 228 31.82 -35.01 -11.59
C LEU A 228 32.82 -35.02 -10.43
N GLN A 229 32.35 -35.04 -9.19
CA GLN A 229 33.22 -35.16 -8.02
C GLN A 229 34.05 -36.43 -8.02
N ALA A 230 33.44 -37.57 -8.35
CA ALA A 230 34.13 -38.88 -8.45
C ALA A 230 35.18 -38.88 -9.56
N SER A 231 35.02 -38.05 -10.59
CA SER A 231 35.98 -37.93 -11.69
C SER A 231 37.18 -37.01 -11.36
N MET A 232 37.20 -36.33 -10.19
CA MET A 232 38.25 -35.36 -9.82
C MET A 232 39.37 -35.99 -9.00
N ARG A 233 40.57 -35.40 -9.11
CA ARG A 233 41.68 -35.68 -8.20
C ARG A 233 41.54 -34.89 -6.91
N VAL A 234 42.32 -35.21 -5.91
CA VAL A 234 42.31 -34.52 -4.62
C VAL A 234 42.68 -33.03 -4.77
N SER A 235 43.51 -32.69 -5.75
CA SER A 235 43.91 -31.30 -6.05
C SER A 235 42.88 -30.51 -6.85
N ASP A 236 41.94 -31.19 -7.51
CA ASP A 236 40.99 -30.60 -8.41
C ASP A 236 39.75 -30.12 -7.65
N LEU A 237 39.00 -29.15 -8.19
CA LEU A 237 37.77 -28.64 -7.57
C LEU A 237 36.62 -28.68 -8.59
N ALA A 238 35.60 -29.45 -8.26
CA ALA A 238 34.37 -29.45 -9.02
C ALA A 238 33.33 -28.50 -8.37
N VAL A 239 32.72 -27.67 -9.18
CA VAL A 239 31.87 -26.54 -8.78
C VAL A 239 30.58 -26.58 -9.56
N ARG A 240 29.43 -26.32 -8.91
CA ARG A 240 28.25 -25.94 -9.64
C ARG A 240 28.32 -24.42 -9.91
N TYR A 241 28.50 -24.06 -11.18
CA TYR A 241 28.74 -22.67 -11.58
C TYR A 241 27.45 -21.88 -11.71
N GLY A 242 26.35 -22.52 -12.17
CA GLY A 242 25.02 -21.94 -12.30
C GLY A 242 24.04 -22.98 -12.81
N GLY A 243 22.76 -22.81 -12.73
CA GLY A 243 21.69 -23.64 -13.28
C GLY A 243 22.09 -25.10 -13.57
N GLU A 244 22.37 -25.36 -14.84
CA GLU A 244 22.82 -26.68 -15.41
C GLU A 244 24.30 -26.69 -15.78
N GLU A 245 25.05 -25.64 -15.35
CA GLU A 245 26.46 -25.45 -15.66
C GLU A 245 27.35 -25.83 -14.49
N PHE A 246 28.43 -26.58 -14.76
CA PHE A 246 29.45 -26.97 -13.79
C PHE A 246 30.82 -26.47 -14.26
N ALA A 247 31.69 -26.18 -13.32
CA ALA A 247 33.07 -25.80 -13.58
C ALA A 247 34.01 -26.76 -12.87
N LEU A 248 35.04 -27.24 -13.58
CA LEU A 248 36.08 -28.09 -13.04
C LEU A 248 37.40 -27.33 -13.08
N TRP A 249 37.92 -27.00 -11.91
CA TRP A 249 39.20 -26.33 -11.76
C TRP A 249 40.30 -27.36 -11.59
N LEU A 250 41.28 -27.32 -12.48
CA LEU A 250 42.40 -28.27 -12.52
C LEU A 250 43.74 -27.50 -12.35
N PRO A 251 44.19 -27.29 -11.09
CA PRO A 251 45.49 -26.73 -10.84
C PRO A 251 46.59 -27.67 -11.39
N PHE A 252 47.65 -27.05 -11.95
CA PHE A 252 48.77 -27.78 -12.55
C PHE A 252 48.46 -28.68 -13.78
N ALA A 253 47.26 -28.55 -14.34
CA ALA A 253 46.91 -29.26 -15.58
C ALA A 253 47.21 -28.41 -16.81
N ASP A 254 47.99 -28.97 -17.72
CA ASP A 254 48.18 -28.47 -19.08
C ASP A 254 47.03 -28.94 -19.99
N HIS A 255 47.13 -28.64 -21.29
CA HIS A 255 46.15 -29.06 -22.30
C HIS A 255 45.90 -30.59 -22.28
N THR A 256 46.95 -31.40 -22.18
CA THR A 256 46.86 -32.85 -22.16
C THR A 256 46.16 -33.36 -20.91
N GLY A 257 46.50 -32.80 -19.75
CA GLY A 257 45.85 -33.13 -18.47
C GLY A 257 44.38 -32.76 -18.44
N ALA A 258 44.04 -31.61 -19.05
CA ALA A 258 42.64 -31.16 -19.18
C ALA A 258 41.82 -32.07 -20.11
N GLU A 259 42.37 -32.47 -21.27
CA GLU A 259 41.73 -33.38 -22.22
C GLU A 259 41.46 -34.73 -21.55
N TYR A 260 42.45 -35.30 -20.81
CA TYR A 260 42.28 -36.54 -20.07
C TYR A 260 41.15 -36.48 -19.04
N THR A 261 41.03 -35.32 -18.38
CA THR A 261 39.94 -35.10 -17.41
C THR A 261 38.60 -34.97 -18.11
N ALA A 262 38.54 -34.24 -19.24
CA ALA A 262 37.32 -34.10 -20.00
C ALA A 262 36.79 -35.46 -20.51
N GLN A 263 37.69 -36.32 -21.02
CA GLN A 263 37.29 -37.66 -21.46
C GLN A 263 36.75 -38.49 -20.30
N ARG A 264 37.40 -38.47 -19.16
CA ARG A 264 36.93 -39.14 -17.94
C ARG A 264 35.56 -38.62 -17.50
N VAL A 265 35.30 -37.31 -17.59
CA VAL A 265 34.00 -36.72 -17.29
C VAL A 265 32.93 -37.31 -18.21
N HIS A 266 33.17 -37.38 -19.53
CA HIS A 266 32.23 -38.02 -20.47
C HIS A 266 31.90 -39.46 -20.10
N ASP A 267 32.90 -40.25 -19.66
CA ASP A 267 32.67 -41.63 -19.26
C ASP A 267 31.82 -41.74 -18.00
N TYR A 268 32.06 -40.91 -17.00
CA TYR A 268 31.27 -40.88 -15.75
C TYR A 268 29.84 -40.33 -15.96
N VAL A 269 29.67 -39.33 -16.82
CA VAL A 269 28.36 -38.75 -17.10
C VAL A 269 27.42 -39.75 -17.76
N ARG A 270 27.90 -40.70 -18.57
CA ARG A 270 27.07 -41.74 -19.17
C ARG A 270 26.35 -42.64 -18.17
N GLU A 271 26.81 -42.72 -16.93
CA GLU A 271 26.15 -43.45 -15.84
C GLU A 271 24.92 -42.71 -15.30
N VAL A 272 24.77 -41.42 -15.59
CA VAL A 272 23.59 -40.64 -15.21
C VAL A 272 22.48 -40.86 -16.23
N LYS A 273 21.32 -41.36 -15.79
CA LYS A 273 20.21 -41.74 -16.66
C LYS A 273 18.91 -41.02 -16.29
N VAL A 274 18.18 -40.65 -17.32
CA VAL A 274 16.82 -40.15 -17.24
C VAL A 274 15.90 -41.06 -18.06
N ALA A 275 14.90 -41.64 -17.43
CA ALA A 275 13.99 -42.60 -18.08
C ALA A 275 14.72 -43.67 -18.89
N GLY A 276 15.88 -44.16 -18.41
CA GLY A 276 16.68 -45.20 -19.04
C GLY A 276 17.71 -44.74 -20.09
N ASN A 277 17.66 -43.46 -20.48
CA ASN A 277 18.60 -42.87 -21.43
C ASN A 277 19.71 -42.09 -20.68
N SER A 278 20.97 -42.28 -21.11
CA SER A 278 22.10 -41.51 -20.56
C SER A 278 22.01 -40.06 -21.00
N ILE A 279 22.32 -39.13 -20.07
CA ILE A 279 22.51 -37.73 -20.42
C ILE A 279 23.86 -37.51 -21.11
N THR A 280 24.02 -36.42 -21.80
CA THR A 280 25.29 -36.00 -22.37
C THR A 280 25.64 -34.58 -21.92
N VAL A 281 26.89 -34.22 -22.04
CA VAL A 281 27.39 -32.85 -21.70
C VAL A 281 28.24 -32.30 -22.82
N SER A 282 28.21 -30.99 -22.96
CA SER A 282 29.17 -30.26 -23.80
C SER A 282 30.22 -29.62 -22.89
N ILE A 283 31.49 -29.83 -23.20
CA ILE A 283 32.63 -29.38 -22.39
C ILE A 283 33.48 -28.39 -23.20
N GLY A 284 33.72 -27.23 -22.58
CA GLY A 284 34.68 -26.25 -23.08
C GLY A 284 35.88 -26.16 -22.17
N VAL A 285 37.07 -26.29 -22.73
CA VAL A 285 38.35 -26.28 -22.01
C VAL A 285 39.11 -25.00 -22.29
N ALA A 286 39.58 -24.37 -21.27
CA ALA A 286 40.55 -23.24 -21.36
C ALA A 286 41.76 -23.56 -20.47
N THR A 287 42.98 -23.42 -21.04
CA THR A 287 44.25 -23.61 -20.35
C THR A 287 45.03 -22.28 -20.37
N SER A 288 45.70 -21.96 -19.27
CA SER A 288 46.57 -20.79 -19.17
C SER A 288 47.92 -21.20 -18.58
N SER A 289 49.00 -20.61 -19.15
CA SER A 289 50.34 -20.60 -18.58
C SER A 289 50.64 -19.30 -17.85
N ASP A 290 49.84 -18.26 -18.03
CA ASP A 290 49.91 -17.02 -17.27
C ASP A 290 49.08 -17.14 -15.99
N THR A 291 49.57 -17.88 -15.06
CA THR A 291 48.88 -18.26 -13.81
C THR A 291 48.89 -17.14 -12.75
N ARG A 292 49.67 -16.08 -12.94
CA ARG A 292 49.74 -14.93 -12.00
C ARG A 292 48.89 -13.75 -12.42
N SER A 293 48.28 -13.80 -13.57
CA SER A 293 47.38 -12.72 -14.03
C SER A 293 46.23 -12.52 -13.03
N PRO A 294 45.99 -11.29 -12.56
CA PRO A 294 44.79 -10.98 -11.72
C PRO A 294 43.48 -11.33 -12.41
N GLU A 295 43.49 -11.41 -13.73
CA GLU A 295 42.31 -11.73 -14.57
C GLU A 295 42.21 -13.22 -14.93
N LEU A 296 43.06 -14.09 -14.40
CA LEU A 296 43.14 -15.51 -14.73
C LEU A 296 41.75 -16.18 -14.75
N LEU A 297 41.00 -16.04 -13.65
CA LEU A 297 39.65 -16.61 -13.55
C LEU A 297 38.71 -16.10 -14.65
N GLN A 298 38.71 -14.80 -14.91
CA GLN A 298 37.83 -14.19 -15.91
C GLN A 298 38.19 -14.65 -17.32
N GLN A 299 39.48 -14.74 -17.61
CA GLN A 299 39.99 -15.23 -18.91
C GLN A 299 39.64 -16.70 -19.13
N LEU A 300 39.90 -17.58 -18.13
CA LEU A 300 39.56 -18.99 -18.22
C LEU A 300 38.06 -19.21 -18.41
N ILE A 301 37.19 -18.50 -17.66
CA ILE A 301 35.74 -18.59 -17.84
C ILE A 301 35.35 -18.15 -19.24
N LYS A 302 35.79 -16.97 -19.69
CA LYS A 302 35.45 -16.43 -21.01
C LYS A 302 35.86 -17.36 -22.16
N HIS A 303 37.04 -18.00 -22.06
CA HIS A 303 37.58 -18.89 -23.06
C HIS A 303 36.86 -20.25 -23.05
N SER A 304 36.64 -20.83 -21.86
CA SER A 304 35.90 -22.09 -21.76
C SER A 304 34.44 -21.96 -22.17
N ASP A 305 33.79 -20.80 -21.89
CA ASP A 305 32.40 -20.52 -22.35
C ASP A 305 32.32 -20.51 -23.88
N LYS A 306 33.24 -19.81 -24.56
CA LYS A 306 33.33 -19.85 -26.03
C LYS A 306 33.51 -21.29 -26.57
N ALA A 307 34.34 -22.08 -25.91
CA ALA A 307 34.55 -23.48 -26.28
C ALA A 307 33.29 -24.34 -26.05
N VAL A 308 32.54 -24.15 -24.94
CA VAL A 308 31.23 -24.80 -24.73
C VAL A 308 30.27 -24.44 -25.87
N TYR A 309 30.19 -23.15 -26.23
CA TYR A 309 29.34 -22.74 -27.32
C TYR A 309 29.69 -23.44 -28.64
N GLN A 310 30.98 -23.60 -28.95
CA GLN A 310 31.45 -24.32 -30.12
C GLN A 310 31.11 -25.83 -30.03
N ALA A 311 31.25 -26.44 -28.82
CA ALA A 311 30.87 -27.85 -28.60
C ALA A 311 29.38 -28.06 -28.89
N LYS A 312 28.51 -27.16 -28.35
CA LYS A 312 27.07 -27.19 -28.62
C LYS A 312 26.73 -26.99 -30.10
N ALA A 313 27.37 -26.05 -30.78
CA ALA A 313 27.15 -25.75 -32.19
C ALA A 313 27.61 -26.90 -33.10
N SER A 314 28.64 -27.64 -32.72
CA SER A 314 29.23 -28.75 -33.48
C SER A 314 28.52 -30.11 -33.27
N GLY A 315 27.39 -30.15 -32.55
CA GLY A 315 26.56 -31.34 -32.37
C GLY A 315 26.54 -31.90 -30.97
N ARG A 316 27.02 -31.16 -29.96
CA ARG A 316 27.00 -31.53 -28.53
C ARG A 316 27.80 -32.81 -28.20
N ASN A 317 27.68 -33.29 -26.94
CA ASN A 317 28.32 -34.50 -26.45
C ASN A 317 29.80 -34.60 -26.86
N ARG A 318 30.54 -33.51 -26.61
CA ARG A 318 31.97 -33.41 -26.99
C ARG A 318 32.71 -32.38 -26.15
N THR A 319 34.03 -32.47 -26.22
CA THR A 319 34.96 -31.49 -25.70
C THR A 319 35.49 -30.60 -26.82
N VAL A 320 35.60 -29.32 -26.57
CA VAL A 320 36.30 -28.35 -27.42
C VAL A 320 37.28 -27.59 -26.56
N HIS A 321 38.51 -27.43 -27.05
CA HIS A 321 39.54 -26.58 -26.45
C HIS A 321 39.49 -25.19 -27.06
N PHE A 322 39.62 -24.17 -26.25
CA PHE A 322 39.83 -22.82 -26.70
C PHE A 322 41.29 -22.70 -27.18
N GLU A 323 41.47 -22.34 -28.45
CA GLU A 323 42.77 -22.04 -29.08
C GLU A 323 43.19 -20.58 -28.85
#